data_d8dab9ef5d50212eea0bb2bb458e5096
#
_entry.id   d8dab9ef5d50212eea0bb2bb458e5096
#
_cell.length_a   1.000
_cell.length_b   1.000
_cell.length_c   1.000
_cell.angle_alpha   90.00
_cell.angle_beta   90.00
_cell.angle_gamma   90.00
#
_symmetry.space_group_name_H-M   'P 1'
#
loop_
_entity.id
_entity.type
_entity.pdbx_description
1 polymer ?
#
loop_
_entity_poly.entity_id
_entity_poly.type
_entity_poly.pdbx_seq_one_letter_code
_entity_poly.pdbx_strand_id
1 'polypeptide(L)'
;MKKLILLAALLLPLSLMAQEYTWETVPMDGSRTAAVKSGKIKVKANSSAAKVMKLVDAAQPAMARVKEVIGYSTEALSKKYPESALSNWTVDTIMEKVEELAGKKVHVGFANFGGIRVDMPKGDILLDDILSMFPFVNNLVYLELKGSDLLPIFEW
;
A
#
# COMPACT_ATOMS: atom_id res chain seq x y z
N MET A 1 -22.32 20.38 -57.89
CA MET A 1 -22.38 19.04 -57.29
C MET A 1 -21.00 18.42 -56.94
N LYS A 2 -19.98 18.51 -57.81
CA LYS A 2 -18.62 17.95 -57.54
C LYS A 2 -17.89 18.54 -56.34
N LYS A 3 -18.12 19.83 -56.01
CA LYS A 3 -17.47 20.49 -54.84
C LYS A 3 -18.04 20.07 -53.48
N LEU A 4 -19.33 19.63 -53.42
CA LEU A 4 -19.97 19.17 -52.21
C LEU A 4 -19.49 17.78 -51.82
N ILE A 5 -19.19 16.92 -52.80
CA ILE A 5 -18.67 15.57 -52.57
C ILE A 5 -17.24 15.62 -52.04
N LEU A 6 -16.43 16.60 -52.46
CA LEU A 6 -15.06 16.76 -51.96
C LEU A 6 -15.03 17.22 -50.49
N LEU A 7 -15.99 18.07 -50.08
CA LEU A 7 -16.10 18.51 -48.69
C LEU A 7 -16.56 17.40 -47.75
N ALA A 8 -17.49 16.54 -48.18
CA ALA A 8 -17.93 15.40 -47.45
C ALA A 8 -16.82 14.32 -47.26
N ALA A 9 -15.96 14.15 -48.28
CA ALA A 9 -14.82 13.23 -48.20
C ALA A 9 -13.70 13.74 -47.26
N LEU A 10 -13.60 15.08 -47.06
CA LEU A 10 -12.61 15.64 -46.11
C LEU A 10 -13.06 15.56 -44.63
N LEU A 11 -14.36 15.45 -44.38
CA LEU A 11 -14.91 15.35 -42.99
C LEU A 11 -15.03 13.92 -42.50
N LEU A 12 -15.01 12.93 -43.38
CA LEU A 12 -15.12 11.52 -42.99
C LEU A 12 -13.91 10.95 -42.23
N PRO A 13 -12.65 11.34 -42.44
CA PRO A 13 -11.54 10.75 -41.69
C PRO A 13 -11.38 11.30 -40.28
N LEU A 14 -11.97 12.46 -39.91
CA LEU A 14 -11.87 12.99 -38.56
C LEU A 14 -12.74 12.26 -37.53
N SER A 15 -13.84 11.65 -37.97
CA SER A 15 -14.70 10.85 -37.06
C SER A 15 -14.20 9.42 -36.82
N LEU A 16 -13.25 8.93 -37.60
CA LEU A 16 -12.65 7.60 -37.46
C LEU A 16 -11.42 7.57 -36.56
N MET A 17 -10.99 8.71 -36.04
CA MET A 17 -9.83 8.81 -35.14
C MET A 17 -10.20 8.95 -33.65
N ALA A 18 -11.47 8.85 -33.28
CA ALA A 18 -11.87 8.75 -31.89
C ALA A 18 -11.52 7.34 -31.40
N GLN A 19 -10.30 7.15 -30.91
CA GLN A 19 -9.91 5.93 -30.23
C GLN A 19 -10.66 5.91 -28.91
N GLU A 20 -11.62 4.99 -28.80
CA GLU A 20 -12.37 4.79 -27.56
C GLU A 20 -11.42 4.13 -26.56
N TYR A 21 -11.01 4.89 -25.55
CA TYR A 21 -10.22 4.35 -24.46
C TYR A 21 -11.15 3.68 -23.45
N THR A 22 -11.08 2.38 -23.35
CA THR A 22 -11.73 1.64 -22.28
C THR A 22 -10.78 1.50 -21.09
N TRP A 23 -11.25 1.91 -19.92
CA TRP A 23 -10.50 1.71 -18.68
C TRP A 23 -10.73 0.27 -18.20
N GLU A 24 -9.66 -0.50 -18.15
CA GLU A 24 -9.68 -1.84 -17.58
C GLU A 24 -9.04 -1.81 -16.20
N THR A 25 -9.74 -2.30 -15.19
CA THR A 25 -9.17 -2.46 -13.86
C THR A 25 -8.21 -3.63 -13.87
N VAL A 26 -6.93 -3.34 -13.63
CA VAL A 26 -5.89 -4.37 -13.55
C VAL A 26 -5.68 -4.72 -12.08
N PRO A 27 -5.91 -5.96 -11.66
CA PRO A 27 -5.61 -6.37 -10.29
C PRO A 27 -4.11 -6.22 -10.00
N MET A 28 -3.79 -5.63 -8.84
CA MET A 28 -2.42 -5.40 -8.36
C MET A 28 -1.90 -6.59 -7.52
N ASP A 29 -2.55 -7.74 -7.62
CA ASP A 29 -2.28 -8.96 -6.83
C ASP A 29 -1.14 -9.83 -7.37
N GLY A 30 -0.39 -9.37 -8.36
CA GLY A 30 0.67 -10.14 -8.98
C GLY A 30 0.20 -11.25 -9.94
N SER A 31 -1.11 -11.45 -10.11
CA SER A 31 -1.66 -12.50 -11.00
C SER A 31 -1.16 -12.36 -12.44
N ARG A 32 -1.03 -11.15 -12.95
CA ARG A 32 -0.49 -10.88 -14.30
C ARG A 32 0.99 -11.24 -14.39
N THR A 33 1.78 -10.97 -13.35
CA THR A 33 3.19 -11.38 -13.31
C THR A 33 3.32 -12.89 -13.34
N ALA A 34 2.50 -13.60 -12.57
CA ALA A 34 2.44 -15.06 -12.60
C ALA A 34 1.99 -15.58 -13.97
N ALA A 35 1.01 -14.93 -14.61
CA ALA A 35 0.54 -15.30 -15.96
C ALA A 35 1.63 -15.11 -17.04
N VAL A 36 2.45 -14.06 -16.93
CA VAL A 36 3.61 -13.84 -17.82
C VAL A 36 4.69 -14.89 -17.56
N LYS A 37 5.05 -15.15 -16.30
CA LYS A 37 6.06 -16.16 -15.92
C LYS A 37 5.64 -17.57 -16.35
N SER A 38 4.35 -17.90 -16.30
CA SER A 38 3.80 -19.17 -16.76
C SER A 38 3.64 -19.28 -18.28
N GLY A 39 3.96 -18.24 -19.04
CA GLY A 39 3.80 -18.18 -20.50
C GLY A 39 2.38 -17.99 -21.00
N LYS A 40 1.38 -17.81 -20.11
CA LYS A 40 -0.01 -17.53 -20.50
C LYS A 40 -0.16 -16.17 -21.19
N ILE A 41 0.65 -15.18 -20.78
CA ILE A 41 0.73 -13.86 -21.41
C ILE A 41 2.11 -13.73 -22.05
N LYS A 42 2.16 -13.52 -23.37
CA LYS A 42 3.42 -13.30 -24.09
C LYS A 42 3.80 -11.83 -24.07
N VAL A 43 5.00 -11.54 -23.58
CA VAL A 43 5.57 -10.18 -23.59
C VAL A 43 6.58 -10.07 -24.71
N LYS A 44 6.45 -9.05 -25.56
CA LYS A 44 7.35 -8.81 -26.68
C LYS A 44 8.77 -8.49 -26.17
N ALA A 45 9.78 -9.21 -26.64
CA ALA A 45 11.14 -9.22 -26.08
C ALA A 45 11.78 -7.84 -25.87
N ASN A 46 11.55 -6.87 -26.75
CA ASN A 46 12.13 -5.53 -26.65
C ASN A 46 11.12 -4.46 -26.22
N SER A 47 9.96 -4.85 -25.70
CA SER A 47 8.95 -3.91 -25.22
C SER A 47 9.36 -3.25 -23.92
N SER A 48 8.74 -2.12 -23.57
CA SER A 48 8.91 -1.48 -22.27
C SER A 48 8.55 -2.42 -21.12
N ALA A 49 7.53 -3.25 -21.28
CA ALA A 49 7.14 -4.27 -20.32
C ALA A 49 8.27 -5.29 -20.05
N ALA A 50 8.95 -5.77 -21.11
CA ALA A 50 10.08 -6.67 -20.96
C ALA A 50 11.27 -6.03 -20.23
N LYS A 51 11.52 -4.74 -20.49
CA LYS A 51 12.57 -3.98 -19.77
C LYS A 51 12.24 -3.84 -18.29
N VAL A 52 11.00 -3.48 -17.95
CA VAL A 52 10.54 -3.37 -16.57
C VAL A 52 10.64 -4.73 -15.87
N MET A 53 10.21 -5.82 -16.49
CA MET A 53 10.33 -7.16 -15.92
C MET A 53 11.78 -7.53 -15.59
N LYS A 54 12.73 -7.22 -16.48
CA LYS A 54 14.17 -7.46 -16.20
C LYS A 54 14.67 -6.67 -14.99
N LEU A 55 14.25 -5.41 -14.83
CA LEU A 55 14.59 -4.60 -13.66
C LEU A 55 13.99 -5.17 -12.38
N VAL A 56 12.73 -5.58 -12.41
CA VAL A 56 12.06 -6.22 -11.28
C VAL A 56 12.76 -7.53 -10.89
N ASP A 57 13.09 -8.39 -11.87
CA ASP A 57 13.78 -9.65 -11.61
C ASP A 57 15.19 -9.42 -11.04
N ALA A 58 15.90 -8.42 -11.53
CA ALA A 58 17.22 -8.05 -11.03
C ALA A 58 17.17 -7.49 -9.58
N ALA A 59 16.06 -6.87 -9.18
CA ALA A 59 15.86 -6.34 -7.83
C ALA A 59 15.43 -7.41 -6.81
N GLN A 60 14.94 -8.59 -7.25
CA GLN A 60 14.43 -9.62 -6.35
C GLN A 60 15.40 -10.07 -5.24
N PRO A 61 16.71 -10.26 -5.51
CA PRO A 61 17.67 -10.64 -4.45
C PRO A 61 17.76 -9.59 -3.33
N ALA A 62 17.72 -8.29 -3.68
CA ALA A 62 17.72 -7.20 -2.69
C ALA A 62 16.42 -7.16 -1.86
N MET A 63 15.32 -7.66 -2.42
CA MET A 63 14.01 -7.73 -1.78
C MET A 63 13.84 -8.99 -0.91
N ALA A 64 14.82 -9.89 -0.83
CA ALA A 64 14.69 -11.13 -0.07
C ALA A 64 14.39 -10.89 1.41
N ARG A 65 15.05 -9.89 2.02
CA ARG A 65 14.86 -9.53 3.44
C ARG A 65 13.42 -9.09 3.75
N VAL A 66 12.80 -8.31 2.88
CA VAL A 66 11.44 -7.81 3.14
C VAL A 66 10.37 -8.89 2.96
N LYS A 67 10.73 -10.03 2.36
CA LYS A 67 9.87 -11.22 2.21
C LYS A 67 10.02 -12.22 3.35
N GLU A 68 10.82 -11.89 4.36
CA GLU A 68 10.96 -12.70 5.58
C GLU A 68 9.65 -12.71 6.35
N VAL A 69 9.19 -13.91 6.74
CA VAL A 69 8.04 -14.08 7.62
C VAL A 69 8.49 -13.73 9.04
N ILE A 70 7.89 -12.69 9.60
CA ILE A 70 8.23 -12.16 10.94
C ILE A 70 7.14 -12.41 11.98
N GLY A 71 5.99 -12.92 11.56
CA GLY A 71 4.87 -13.20 12.44
C GLY A 71 3.73 -13.91 11.73
N TYR A 72 2.64 -14.12 12.47
CA TYR A 72 1.44 -14.75 11.96
C TYR A 72 0.19 -14.10 12.58
N SER A 73 -0.82 -13.82 11.76
CA SER A 73 -2.13 -13.35 12.22
C SER A 73 -3.23 -14.36 11.90
N THR A 74 -4.04 -14.67 12.90
CA THR A 74 -5.19 -15.60 12.75
C THR A 74 -6.33 -14.99 11.93
N GLU A 75 -6.36 -13.66 11.82
CA GLU A 75 -7.38 -12.90 11.10
C GLU A 75 -6.78 -11.66 10.43
N ALA A 76 -7.49 -11.13 9.43
CA ALA A 76 -7.13 -9.85 8.86
C ALA A 76 -7.60 -8.71 9.78
N LEU A 77 -6.70 -7.76 10.09
CA LEU A 77 -7.02 -6.61 10.91
C LEU A 77 -7.12 -5.36 10.04
N SER A 78 -8.28 -4.71 10.07
CA SER A 78 -8.54 -3.50 9.30
C SER A 78 -8.59 -2.27 10.18
N LYS A 79 -8.14 -1.14 9.62
CA LYS A 79 -8.24 0.17 10.24
C LYS A 79 -9.65 0.75 10.07
N LYS A 80 -10.32 1.09 11.17
CA LYS A 80 -11.66 1.71 11.19
C LYS A 80 -11.76 2.78 12.27
N TYR A 81 -12.60 3.79 12.02
CA TYR A 81 -13.00 4.78 13.02
C TYR A 81 -14.23 4.33 13.79
N PRO A 82 -14.38 4.74 15.06
CA PRO A 82 -13.43 5.46 15.90
C PRO A 82 -12.31 4.56 16.45
N GLU A 83 -12.51 3.26 16.42
CA GLU A 83 -11.65 2.23 17.01
C GLU A 83 -11.62 0.98 16.14
N SER A 84 -10.50 0.26 16.18
CA SER A 84 -10.34 -1.02 15.48
C SER A 84 -9.27 -1.88 16.12
N ALA A 85 -9.35 -3.20 15.90
CA ALA A 85 -8.34 -4.14 16.38
C ALA A 85 -6.92 -3.76 15.88
N LEU A 86 -6.80 -3.27 14.63
CA LEU A 86 -5.50 -2.85 14.08
C LEU A 86 -4.95 -1.60 14.78
N SER A 87 -5.79 -0.58 15.02
CA SER A 87 -5.33 0.63 15.72
C SER A 87 -4.95 0.34 17.17
N ASN A 88 -5.72 -0.49 17.86
CA ASN A 88 -5.43 -0.89 19.23
C ASN A 88 -4.13 -1.68 19.32
N TRP A 89 -3.99 -2.72 18.49
CA TRP A 89 -2.76 -3.50 18.41
C TRP A 89 -1.54 -2.61 18.14
N THR A 90 -1.67 -1.62 17.24
CA THR A 90 -0.58 -0.68 16.92
C THR A 90 -0.15 0.11 18.15
N VAL A 91 -1.11 0.70 18.88
CA VAL A 91 -0.81 1.52 20.06
C VAL A 91 -0.25 0.65 21.19
N ASP A 92 -0.84 -0.51 21.46
CA ASP A 92 -0.39 -1.43 22.48
C ASP A 92 1.06 -1.88 22.24
N THR A 93 1.40 -2.27 21.01
CA THR A 93 2.76 -2.67 20.61
C THR A 93 3.76 -1.52 20.81
N ILE A 94 3.38 -0.27 20.48
CA ILE A 94 4.21 0.92 20.69
C ILE A 94 4.42 1.14 22.19
N MET A 95 3.36 1.06 23.00
CA MET A 95 3.43 1.25 24.45
C MET A 95 4.34 0.23 25.09
N GLU A 96 4.18 -1.07 24.79
CA GLU A 96 5.03 -2.14 25.28
C GLU A 96 6.51 -1.89 24.95
N LYS A 97 6.78 -1.49 23.70
CA LYS A 97 8.17 -1.23 23.28
C LYS A 97 8.76 0.00 23.96
N VAL A 98 7.97 1.03 24.19
CA VAL A 98 8.42 2.23 24.93
C VAL A 98 8.66 1.89 26.40
N GLU A 99 7.81 1.09 27.06
CA GLU A 99 8.04 0.59 28.42
C GLU A 99 9.38 -0.16 28.52
N GLU A 100 9.64 -1.07 27.58
CA GLU A 100 10.90 -1.83 27.53
C GLU A 100 12.11 -0.91 27.42
N LEU A 101 12.05 0.08 26.50
CA LEU A 101 13.19 0.98 26.23
C LEU A 101 13.40 2.03 27.33
N ALA A 102 12.32 2.56 27.90
CA ALA A 102 12.38 3.60 28.93
C ALA A 102 12.57 3.04 30.35
N GLY A 103 12.28 1.76 30.56
CA GLY A 103 12.29 1.14 31.88
C GLY A 103 11.22 1.73 32.83
N LYS A 104 10.15 2.32 32.27
CA LYS A 104 9.08 3.00 32.99
C LYS A 104 7.73 2.61 32.41
N LYS A 105 6.71 2.59 33.31
CA LYS A 105 5.33 2.32 32.92
C LYS A 105 4.79 3.38 31.97
N VAL A 106 4.15 2.98 30.88
CA VAL A 106 3.39 3.82 29.97
C VAL A 106 1.90 3.67 30.26
N HIS A 107 1.21 4.75 30.58
CA HIS A 107 -0.21 4.70 30.95
C HIS A 107 -1.13 5.03 29.79
N VAL A 108 -0.64 5.81 28.82
CA VAL A 108 -1.42 6.27 27.67
C VAL A 108 -0.50 6.33 26.46
N GLY A 109 -0.97 5.83 25.31
CA GLY A 109 -0.30 5.91 24.03
C GLY A 109 -1.11 6.71 23.03
N PHE A 110 -0.44 7.54 22.25
CA PHE A 110 -1.04 8.25 21.11
C PHE A 110 -0.28 7.93 19.84
N ALA A 111 -1.01 7.62 18.79
CA ALA A 111 -0.45 7.41 17.47
C ALA A 111 -1.29 8.14 16.41
N ASN A 112 -0.62 8.58 15.34
CA ASN A 112 -1.32 9.17 14.21
C ASN A 112 -2.08 8.06 13.45
N PHE A 113 -3.40 8.08 13.49
CA PHE A 113 -4.24 7.14 12.76
C PHE A 113 -3.94 7.11 11.25
N GLY A 114 -3.61 8.27 10.65
CA GLY A 114 -3.18 8.38 9.25
C GLY A 114 -1.84 7.71 8.95
N GLY A 115 -1.04 7.40 9.97
CA GLY A 115 0.23 6.69 9.86
C GLY A 115 0.09 5.22 9.49
N ILE A 116 -1.06 4.60 9.82
CA ILE A 116 -1.38 3.23 9.39
C ILE A 116 -1.88 3.30 7.94
N ARG A 117 -1.11 2.79 6.98
CA ARG A 117 -1.38 2.97 5.54
C ARG A 117 -2.10 1.80 4.88
N VAL A 118 -1.87 0.59 5.35
CA VAL A 118 -2.51 -0.65 4.85
C VAL A 118 -2.97 -1.51 6.01
N ASP A 119 -3.92 -2.38 5.75
CA ASP A 119 -4.43 -3.34 6.72
C ASP A 119 -3.44 -4.50 6.92
N MET A 120 -3.52 -5.16 8.07
CA MET A 120 -2.74 -6.36 8.35
C MET A 120 -3.38 -7.58 7.68
N PRO A 121 -2.66 -8.36 6.88
CA PRO A 121 -3.21 -9.55 6.27
C PRO A 121 -3.45 -10.67 7.30
N LYS A 122 -4.30 -11.63 6.94
CA LYS A 122 -4.42 -12.91 7.64
C LYS A 122 -3.33 -13.86 7.14
N GLY A 123 -2.77 -14.67 8.02
CA GLY A 123 -1.74 -15.66 7.69
C GLY A 123 -0.35 -15.17 8.07
N ASP A 124 0.65 -15.58 7.29
CA ASP A 124 2.03 -15.15 7.47
C ASP A 124 2.15 -13.63 7.26
N ILE A 125 2.80 -12.97 8.20
CA ILE A 125 3.09 -11.53 8.16
C ILE A 125 4.54 -11.37 7.72
N LEU A 126 4.73 -10.70 6.60
CA LEU A 126 6.06 -10.40 6.07
C LEU A 126 6.59 -9.07 6.65
N LEU A 127 7.90 -8.90 6.65
CA LEU A 127 8.48 -7.60 6.96
C LEU A 127 7.96 -6.51 6.02
N ASP A 128 7.68 -6.84 4.75
CA ASP A 128 7.09 -5.94 3.75
C ASP A 128 5.69 -5.44 4.16
N ASP A 129 4.88 -6.29 4.79
CA ASP A 129 3.55 -5.90 5.28
C ASP A 129 3.67 -4.80 6.34
N ILE A 130 4.60 -4.94 7.28
CA ILE A 130 4.84 -3.95 8.34
C ILE A 130 5.46 -2.66 7.77
N LEU A 131 6.42 -2.76 6.85
CA LEU A 131 7.01 -1.59 6.20
C LEU A 131 6.00 -0.83 5.34
N SER A 132 5.09 -1.55 4.69
CA SER A 132 3.98 -0.96 3.93
C SER A 132 2.92 -0.33 4.83
N MET A 133 2.68 -0.93 6.00
CA MET A 133 1.74 -0.41 7.00
C MET A 133 2.26 0.88 7.64
N PHE A 134 3.55 0.96 7.93
CA PHE A 134 4.20 2.10 8.58
C PHE A 134 5.39 2.63 7.75
N PRO A 135 5.13 3.23 6.56
CA PRO A 135 6.21 3.63 5.64
C PRO A 135 6.99 4.88 6.09
N PHE A 136 6.60 5.51 7.19
CA PHE A 136 7.21 6.74 7.67
C PHE A 136 8.19 6.45 8.81
N VAL A 137 9.33 7.13 8.79
CA VAL A 137 10.25 7.13 9.92
C VAL A 137 9.69 8.08 10.97
N ASN A 138 9.35 7.54 12.15
CA ASN A 138 8.83 8.29 13.28
C ASN A 138 9.75 8.13 14.51
N ASN A 139 9.77 9.12 15.37
CA ASN A 139 10.40 9.03 16.68
C ASN A 139 9.34 8.69 17.72
N LEU A 140 9.66 7.76 18.62
CA LEU A 140 8.87 7.51 19.81
C LEU A 140 9.32 8.51 20.89
N VAL A 141 8.35 9.16 21.52
CA VAL A 141 8.61 10.16 22.58
C VAL A 141 7.89 9.70 23.83
N TYR A 142 8.64 9.58 24.93
CA TYR A 142 8.10 9.36 26.28
C TYR A 142 7.99 10.69 27.00
N LEU A 143 6.81 11.02 27.52
CA LEU A 143 6.51 12.25 28.25
C LEU A 143 5.95 11.93 29.61
N GLU A 144 6.32 12.72 30.59
CA GLU A 144 5.71 12.71 31.94
C GLU A 144 4.79 13.93 32.06
N LEU A 145 3.50 13.67 32.21
CA LEU A 145 2.46 14.70 32.29
C LEU A 145 1.64 14.52 33.57
N LYS A 146 1.09 15.61 34.08
CA LYS A 146 0.09 15.54 35.15
C LYS A 146 -1.24 15.04 34.56
N GLY A 147 -2.03 14.30 35.35
CA GLY A 147 -3.35 13.85 34.90
C GLY A 147 -4.28 15.01 34.50
N SER A 148 -4.16 16.17 35.17
CA SER A 148 -4.88 17.39 34.78
C SER A 148 -4.57 17.89 33.36
N ASP A 149 -3.37 17.62 32.85
CA ASP A 149 -2.96 18.06 31.51
C ASP A 149 -3.45 17.09 30.41
N LEU A 150 -3.79 15.84 30.80
CA LEU A 150 -4.35 14.82 29.92
C LEU A 150 -5.87 14.95 29.74
N LEU A 151 -6.60 15.38 30.79
CA LEU A 151 -8.07 15.46 30.75
C LEU A 151 -8.61 16.22 29.53
N PRO A 152 -8.09 17.41 29.15
CA PRO A 152 -8.59 18.13 27.98
C PRO A 152 -8.39 17.38 26.65
N ILE A 153 -7.44 16.45 26.60
CA ILE A 153 -7.19 15.64 25.38
C ILE A 153 -8.29 14.59 25.18
N PHE A 154 -8.85 14.06 26.29
CA PHE A 154 -9.91 13.07 26.25
C PHE A 154 -11.33 13.67 26.18
N GLU A 155 -11.47 14.97 26.49
CA GLU A 155 -12.74 15.70 26.45
C GLU A 155 -13.00 16.40 25.10
N TRP A 156 -12.07 16.30 24.15
CA TRP A 156 -12.11 16.99 22.84
C TRP A 156 -12.87 16.22 21.75
#